data_4eefa239da4c0c472873e61fa00ef8c9
#
_entry.id   4eefa239da4c0c472873e61fa00ef8c9
#
_cell.length_a   1.000
_cell.length_b   1.000
_cell.length_c   1.000
_cell.angle_alpha   90.00
_cell.angle_beta   90.00
_cell.angle_gamma   90.00
#
_symmetry.space_group_name_H-M   'P 1'
#
loop_
_entity.id
_entity.type
_entity.pdbx_description
1 polymer ?
#
loop_
_entity_poly.entity_id
_entity_poly.type
_entity_poly.pdbx_seq_one_letter_code
_entity_poly.pdbx_strand_id
1 'polypeptide(L)'
;METILSSPLSRVDLVLGKFFLVLSASLSTAILSIISMGTSFYLAGNSGAMAKKDAAAFQLHIGLPAVLSVFLMALPLAVLFAAALLTIALFAKSYKEAQSYLTPMTFIVVIPAVASLLPGFDLNPKLALVPILSTSLVCKEIVAGTFHWNYILLILLSSSVYAAAALFIAVKMFQRESVLFRS
;
A
#
# COMPACT_ATOMS: atom_id res chain seq x y z
N MET A 1 -13.98 -25.04 10.97
CA MET A 1 -12.66 -25.12 10.31
C MET A 1 -12.33 -26.53 9.82
N GLU A 2 -12.94 -27.57 10.36
CA GLU A 2 -12.65 -28.98 10.02
C GLU A 2 -13.01 -29.38 8.59
N THR A 3 -14.01 -28.75 7.99
CA THR A 3 -14.47 -29.04 6.61
C THR A 3 -13.49 -28.58 5.52
N ILE A 4 -12.61 -27.63 5.82
CA ILE A 4 -11.61 -27.16 4.85
C ILE A 4 -10.37 -28.06 4.86
N LEU A 5 -10.08 -28.71 5.99
CA LEU A 5 -8.96 -29.65 6.12
C LEU A 5 -9.22 -31.01 5.44
N SER A 6 -10.48 -31.36 5.17
CA SER A 6 -10.85 -32.56 4.42
C SER A 6 -10.87 -32.38 2.90
N SER A 7 -10.64 -31.16 2.42
CA SER A 7 -10.55 -30.84 0.99
C SER A 7 -9.15 -31.19 0.44
N PRO A 8 -9.02 -31.72 -0.79
CA PRO A 8 -7.73 -32.02 -1.42
C PRO A 8 -6.94 -30.78 -1.87
N LEU A 9 -7.24 -29.60 -1.31
CA LEU A 9 -6.57 -28.35 -1.61
C LEU A 9 -5.20 -28.30 -0.94
N SER A 10 -4.17 -27.87 -1.69
CA SER A 10 -2.84 -27.65 -1.11
C SER A 10 -2.89 -26.46 -0.11
N ARG A 11 -2.09 -26.55 0.95
CA ARG A 11 -1.97 -25.48 1.95
C ARG A 11 -1.54 -24.14 1.31
N VAL A 12 -0.75 -24.23 0.26
CA VAL A 12 -0.28 -23.07 -0.50
C VAL A 12 -1.43 -22.39 -1.24
N ASP A 13 -2.35 -23.16 -1.82
CA ASP A 13 -3.52 -22.61 -2.53
C ASP A 13 -4.46 -21.85 -1.58
N LEU A 14 -4.62 -22.32 -0.35
CA LEU A 14 -5.39 -21.62 0.67
C LEU A 14 -4.76 -20.28 1.07
N VAL A 15 -3.43 -20.25 1.21
CA VAL A 15 -2.69 -19.00 1.50
C VAL A 15 -2.81 -18.03 0.35
N LEU A 16 -2.56 -18.50 -0.86
CA LEU A 16 -2.66 -17.69 -2.06
C LEU A 16 -4.09 -17.17 -2.26
N GLY A 17 -5.10 -17.99 -2.02
CA GLY A 17 -6.50 -17.56 -2.07
C GLY A 17 -6.80 -16.40 -1.10
N LYS A 18 -6.39 -16.53 0.18
CA LYS A 18 -6.52 -15.46 1.17
C LYS A 18 -5.71 -14.22 0.80
N PHE A 19 -4.49 -14.40 0.29
CA PHE A 19 -3.65 -13.31 -0.17
C PHE A 19 -4.31 -12.54 -1.31
N PHE A 20 -4.80 -13.24 -2.35
CA PHE A 20 -5.49 -12.61 -3.46
C PHE A 20 -6.78 -11.91 -3.05
N LEU A 21 -7.50 -12.45 -2.06
CA LEU A 21 -8.68 -11.80 -1.51
C LEU A 21 -8.31 -10.45 -0.87
N VAL A 22 -7.30 -10.41 -0.01
CA VAL A 22 -6.84 -9.18 0.64
C VAL A 22 -6.29 -8.21 -0.41
N LEU A 23 -5.51 -8.70 -1.36
CA LEU A 23 -4.93 -7.90 -2.43
C LEU A 23 -6.02 -7.28 -3.32
N SER A 24 -7.00 -8.06 -3.76
CA SER A 24 -8.10 -7.56 -4.60
C SER A 24 -8.96 -6.52 -3.86
N ALA A 25 -9.24 -6.73 -2.57
CA ALA A 25 -9.95 -5.76 -1.75
C ALA A 25 -9.17 -4.45 -1.61
N SER A 26 -7.85 -4.51 -1.36
CA SER A 26 -6.99 -3.33 -1.24
C SER A 26 -6.89 -2.55 -2.56
N LEU A 27 -6.73 -3.25 -3.69
CA LEU A 27 -6.70 -2.63 -5.02
C LEU A 27 -8.03 -1.98 -5.38
N SER A 28 -9.15 -2.65 -5.11
CA SER A 28 -10.48 -2.09 -5.33
C SER A 28 -10.69 -0.81 -4.53
N THR A 29 -10.28 -0.80 -3.26
CA THR A 29 -10.35 0.39 -2.39
C THR A 29 -9.46 1.51 -2.92
N ALA A 30 -8.24 1.20 -3.37
CA ALA A 30 -7.33 2.18 -3.96
C ALA A 30 -7.92 2.82 -5.22
N ILE A 31 -8.48 2.02 -6.13
CA ILE A 31 -9.13 2.50 -7.37
C ILE A 31 -10.31 3.42 -7.02
N LEU A 32 -11.19 2.99 -6.11
CA LEU A 32 -12.35 3.79 -5.68
C LEU A 32 -11.91 5.10 -5.04
N SER A 33 -10.85 5.09 -4.23
CA SER A 33 -10.29 6.29 -3.59
C SER A 33 -9.75 7.29 -4.62
N ILE A 34 -9.04 6.81 -5.64
CA ILE A 34 -8.51 7.65 -6.72
C ILE A 34 -9.67 8.25 -7.53
N ILE A 35 -10.67 7.45 -7.89
CA ILE A 35 -11.86 7.93 -8.62
C ILE A 35 -12.60 8.97 -7.79
N SER A 36 -12.85 8.70 -6.50
CA SER A 36 -13.54 9.62 -5.59
C SER A 36 -12.78 10.94 -5.44
N MET A 37 -11.46 10.88 -5.28
CA MET A 37 -10.62 12.07 -5.18
C MET A 37 -10.64 12.87 -6.49
N GLY A 38 -10.52 12.20 -7.65
CA GLY A 38 -10.58 12.83 -8.96
C GLY A 38 -11.91 13.51 -9.23
N THR A 39 -13.03 12.85 -8.93
CA THR A 39 -14.38 13.42 -9.07
C THR A 39 -14.60 14.60 -8.14
N SER A 40 -14.11 14.54 -6.90
CA SER A 40 -14.20 15.64 -5.93
C SER A 40 -13.47 16.88 -6.43
N PHE A 41 -12.26 16.74 -6.97
CA PHE A 41 -11.51 17.85 -7.54
C PHE A 41 -12.16 18.43 -8.79
N TYR A 42 -12.70 17.57 -9.67
CA TYR A 42 -13.42 18.01 -10.85
C TYR A 42 -14.66 18.84 -10.50
N LEU A 43 -15.46 18.38 -9.55
CA LEU A 43 -16.65 19.10 -9.08
C LEU A 43 -16.29 20.41 -8.35
N ALA A 44 -15.27 20.39 -7.50
CA ALA A 44 -14.82 21.59 -6.78
C ALA A 44 -14.29 22.67 -7.75
N GLY A 45 -13.59 22.28 -8.80
CA GLY A 45 -13.11 23.18 -9.85
C GLY A 45 -14.24 23.81 -10.68
N ASN A 46 -15.32 23.06 -10.96
CA ASN A 46 -16.45 23.54 -11.75
C ASN A 46 -17.49 24.32 -10.93
N SER A 47 -17.60 24.07 -9.63
CA SER A 47 -18.63 24.71 -8.77
C SER A 47 -18.28 26.11 -8.32
N GLY A 48 -17.10 26.66 -8.68
CA GLY A 48 -16.65 27.98 -8.21
C GLY A 48 -16.41 28.05 -6.69
N ALA A 49 -16.48 26.91 -5.99
CA ALA A 49 -16.30 26.83 -4.55
C ALA A 49 -14.86 27.12 -4.11
N MET A 50 -13.90 26.99 -5.03
CA MET A 50 -12.52 27.45 -4.82
C MET A 50 -12.35 28.84 -5.45
N ALA A 51 -11.91 29.82 -4.65
CA ALA A 51 -11.52 31.11 -5.18
C ALA A 51 -10.44 30.89 -6.26
N LYS A 52 -10.54 31.59 -7.40
CA LYS A 52 -9.59 31.43 -8.53
C LYS A 52 -8.12 31.54 -8.13
N LYS A 53 -7.80 32.23 -7.03
CA LYS A 53 -6.46 32.33 -6.46
C LYS A 53 -5.99 31.03 -5.79
N ASP A 54 -6.88 30.31 -5.10
CA ASP A 54 -6.55 29.07 -4.40
C ASP A 54 -6.48 27.89 -5.38
N ALA A 55 -7.29 27.92 -6.45
CA ALA A 55 -7.20 26.96 -7.55
C ALA A 55 -5.88 27.09 -8.34
N ALA A 56 -5.34 28.29 -8.45
CA ALA A 56 -4.05 28.53 -9.09
C ALA A 56 -2.85 28.11 -8.21
N ALA A 57 -2.98 28.24 -6.89
CA ALA A 57 -1.97 27.78 -5.93
C ALA A 57 -1.99 26.24 -5.77
N PHE A 58 -3.14 25.60 -6.04
CA PHE A 58 -3.34 24.15 -5.99
C PHE A 58 -3.47 23.58 -7.40
N GLN A 59 -2.60 23.99 -8.33
CA GLN A 59 -2.49 23.38 -9.65
C GLN A 59 -1.95 21.95 -9.49
N LEU A 60 -2.83 21.06 -9.02
CA LEU A 60 -2.60 19.64 -9.13
C LEU A 60 -2.63 19.31 -10.63
N HIS A 61 -1.47 19.11 -11.22
CA HIS A 61 -1.35 18.56 -12.57
C HIS A 61 -1.70 17.07 -12.55
N ILE A 62 -2.96 16.77 -12.13
CA ILE A 62 -3.46 15.39 -12.11
C ILE A 62 -3.85 15.02 -13.54
N GLY A 63 -2.84 14.85 -14.38
CA GLY A 63 -3.01 14.21 -15.67
C GLY A 63 -3.12 12.69 -15.53
N LEU A 64 -3.66 12.03 -16.53
CA LEU A 64 -3.71 10.57 -16.62
C LEU A 64 -2.35 9.89 -16.31
N PRO A 65 -1.19 10.41 -16.78
CA PRO A 65 0.11 9.83 -16.45
C PRO A 65 0.45 9.93 -14.95
N ALA A 66 0.05 10.98 -14.26
CA ALA A 66 0.26 11.11 -12.81
C ALA A 66 -0.56 10.07 -12.05
N VAL A 67 -1.83 9.90 -12.40
CA VAL A 67 -2.72 8.89 -11.79
C VAL A 67 -2.16 7.47 -12.00
N LEU A 68 -1.74 7.15 -13.23
CA LEU A 68 -1.16 5.84 -13.54
C LEU A 68 0.15 5.59 -12.79
N SER A 69 1.01 6.61 -12.68
CA SER A 69 2.28 6.49 -11.95
C SER A 69 2.05 6.26 -10.46
N VAL A 70 1.14 7.00 -9.83
CA VAL A 70 0.77 6.79 -8.42
C VAL A 70 0.17 5.40 -8.20
N PHE A 71 -0.72 4.96 -9.09
CA PHE A 71 -1.31 3.63 -9.01
C PHE A 71 -0.25 2.52 -9.15
N LEU A 72 0.68 2.68 -10.10
CA LEU A 72 1.78 1.73 -10.31
C LEU A 72 2.69 1.64 -9.06
N MET A 73 2.95 2.79 -8.40
CA MET A 73 3.72 2.82 -7.15
C MET A 73 2.98 2.20 -5.97
N ALA A 74 1.65 2.27 -5.95
CA ALA A 74 0.83 1.66 -4.92
C ALA A 74 0.80 0.12 -5.00
N LEU A 75 0.99 -0.48 -6.18
CA LEU A 75 0.92 -1.93 -6.38
C LEU A 75 1.89 -2.73 -5.50
N PRO A 76 3.22 -2.48 -5.51
CA PRO A 76 4.14 -3.23 -4.67
C PRO A 76 3.89 -3.01 -3.17
N LEU A 77 3.45 -1.81 -2.78
CA LEU A 77 3.04 -1.55 -1.40
C LEU A 77 1.80 -2.35 -1.00
N ALA A 78 0.81 -2.45 -1.87
CA ALA A 78 -0.38 -3.26 -1.62
C ALA A 78 -0.02 -4.73 -1.42
N VAL A 79 0.88 -5.28 -2.23
CA VAL A 79 1.40 -6.65 -2.10
C VAL A 79 2.14 -6.83 -0.77
N LEU A 80 3.00 -5.88 -0.40
CA LEU A 80 3.75 -5.90 0.85
C LEU A 80 2.81 -5.92 2.06
N PHE A 81 1.83 -5.03 2.09
CA PHE A 81 0.86 -4.97 3.19
C PHE A 81 -0.08 -6.16 3.20
N ALA A 82 -0.52 -6.66 2.07
CA ALA A 82 -1.34 -7.87 2.00
C ALA A 82 -0.59 -9.07 2.60
N ALA A 83 0.70 -9.24 2.28
CA ALA A 83 1.55 -10.27 2.85
C ALA A 83 1.77 -10.09 4.37
N ALA A 84 1.99 -8.86 4.83
CA ALA A 84 2.15 -8.55 6.24
C ALA A 84 0.87 -8.81 7.04
N LEU A 85 -0.28 -8.36 6.53
CA LEU A 85 -1.59 -8.62 7.15
C LEU A 85 -1.92 -10.12 7.22
N LEU A 86 -1.60 -10.86 6.16
CA LEU A 86 -1.76 -12.30 6.15
C LEU A 86 -0.88 -12.96 7.23
N THR A 87 0.37 -12.51 7.36
CA THR A 87 1.29 -13.00 8.40
C THR A 87 0.75 -12.72 9.80
N ILE A 88 0.25 -11.51 10.06
CA ILE A 88 -0.37 -11.16 11.35
C ILE A 88 -1.58 -12.04 11.63
N ALA A 89 -2.44 -12.26 10.63
CA ALA A 89 -3.62 -13.11 10.77
C ALA A 89 -3.29 -14.56 11.12
N LEU A 90 -2.10 -15.05 10.75
CA LEU A 90 -1.63 -16.39 11.12
C LEU A 90 -1.16 -16.49 12.57
N PHE A 91 -0.61 -15.40 13.12
CA PHE A 91 -0.12 -15.38 14.51
C PHE A 91 -1.23 -15.14 15.51
N ALA A 92 -2.23 -14.35 15.14
CA ALA A 92 -3.30 -13.96 16.05
C ALA A 92 -4.26 -15.12 16.32
N LYS A 93 -4.44 -15.45 17.60
CA LYS A 93 -5.40 -16.48 18.07
C LYS A 93 -6.81 -15.93 18.18
N SER A 94 -6.97 -14.64 18.32
CA SER A 94 -8.27 -13.96 18.46
C SER A 94 -8.30 -12.65 17.69
N TYR A 95 -9.50 -12.15 17.40
CA TYR A 95 -9.70 -10.85 16.78
C TYR A 95 -9.05 -9.71 17.57
N LYS A 96 -9.15 -9.76 18.91
CA LYS A 96 -8.56 -8.76 19.80
C LYS A 96 -7.03 -8.75 19.73
N GLU A 97 -6.43 -9.92 19.62
CA GLU A 97 -4.98 -10.08 19.47
C GLU A 97 -4.51 -9.57 18.09
N ALA A 98 -5.24 -9.91 17.03
CA ALA A 98 -4.97 -9.37 15.70
C ALA A 98 -4.99 -7.83 15.68
N GLN A 99 -5.98 -7.23 16.32
CA GLN A 99 -6.09 -5.78 16.42
C GLN A 99 -4.93 -5.16 17.21
N SER A 100 -4.44 -5.83 18.25
CA SER A 100 -3.27 -5.38 19.02
C SER A 100 -1.99 -5.37 18.18
N TYR A 101 -1.84 -6.29 17.23
CA TYR A 101 -0.71 -6.28 16.28
C TYR A 101 -0.88 -5.25 15.15
N LEU A 102 -2.11 -4.99 14.72
CA LEU A 102 -2.39 -4.00 13.67
C LEU A 102 -2.14 -2.56 14.13
N THR A 103 -2.37 -2.26 15.40
CA THR A 103 -2.18 -0.91 15.95
C THR A 103 -0.75 -0.38 15.75
N PRO A 104 0.33 -1.06 16.19
CA PRO A 104 1.70 -0.60 15.93
C PRO A 104 2.04 -0.57 14.44
N MET A 105 1.50 -1.50 13.64
CA MET A 105 1.71 -1.51 12.21
C MET A 105 1.12 -0.26 11.54
N THR A 106 -0.02 0.22 12.01
CA THR A 106 -0.63 1.46 11.51
C THR A 106 0.32 2.66 11.76
N PHE A 107 0.97 2.74 12.91
CA PHE A 107 1.94 3.81 13.19
C PHE A 107 3.18 3.72 12.30
N ILE A 108 3.65 2.51 11.98
CA ILE A 108 4.78 2.29 11.05
C ILE A 108 4.45 2.84 9.64
N VAL A 109 3.17 2.85 9.26
CA VAL A 109 2.70 3.41 7.98
C VAL A 109 2.46 4.91 8.07
N VAL A 110 1.73 5.35 9.10
CA VAL A 110 1.27 6.74 9.22
C VAL A 110 2.42 7.70 9.50
N ILE A 111 3.37 7.34 10.37
CA ILE A 111 4.47 8.23 10.75
C ILE A 111 5.34 8.61 9.54
N PRO A 112 5.85 7.67 8.71
CA PRO A 112 6.61 8.03 7.52
C PRO A 112 5.78 8.79 6.47
N ALA A 113 4.49 8.42 6.31
CA ALA A 113 3.61 9.11 5.38
C ALA A 113 3.40 10.58 5.77
N VAL A 114 3.17 10.86 7.06
CA VAL A 114 3.07 12.24 7.57
C VAL A 114 4.39 12.97 7.52
N ALA A 115 5.50 12.29 7.83
CA ALA A 115 6.84 12.87 7.76
C ALA A 115 7.19 13.36 6.34
N SER A 116 6.71 12.67 5.30
CA SER A 116 6.91 13.08 3.91
C SER A 116 6.27 14.44 3.56
N LEU A 117 5.28 14.88 4.33
CA LEU A 117 4.59 16.17 4.13
C LEU A 117 5.34 17.35 4.75
N LEU A 118 6.28 17.07 5.66
CA LEU A 118 7.06 18.14 6.32
C LEU A 118 8.05 18.78 5.34
N PRO A 119 8.29 20.10 5.46
CA PRO A 119 9.34 20.76 4.69
C PRO A 119 10.72 20.23 5.09
N GLY A 120 11.61 20.05 4.11
CA GLY A 120 12.97 19.52 4.33
C GLY A 120 13.11 18.01 4.12
N PHE A 121 12.01 17.28 3.87
CA PHE A 121 12.08 15.91 3.39
C PHE A 121 12.03 15.89 1.85
N ASP A 122 13.22 15.94 1.26
CA ASP A 122 13.40 15.84 -0.18
C ASP A 122 13.84 14.44 -0.59
N LEU A 123 13.58 14.09 -1.84
CA LEU A 123 13.89 12.78 -2.39
C LEU A 123 15.41 12.57 -2.45
N ASN A 124 15.92 11.72 -1.56
CA ASN A 124 17.33 11.33 -1.49
C ASN A 124 17.46 9.82 -1.78
N PRO A 125 18.58 9.34 -2.37
CA PRO A 125 18.80 7.93 -2.64
C PRO A 125 18.70 7.05 -1.40
N LYS A 126 19.06 7.57 -0.21
CA LYS A 126 18.95 6.86 1.07
C LYS A 126 17.51 6.70 1.52
N LEU A 127 16.69 7.74 1.34
CA LEU A 127 15.26 7.71 1.67
C LEU A 127 14.44 6.89 0.65
N ALA A 128 14.94 6.75 -0.57
CA ALA A 128 14.33 5.91 -1.61
C ALA A 128 14.29 4.41 -1.25
N LEU A 129 15.10 3.98 -0.30
CA LEU A 129 15.10 2.59 0.18
C LEU A 129 14.03 2.30 1.25
N VAL A 130 13.42 3.31 1.85
CA VAL A 130 12.35 3.15 2.85
C VAL A 130 11.00 3.11 2.12
N PRO A 131 10.34 1.95 2.00
CA PRO A 131 9.26 1.74 1.03
C PRO A 131 8.06 2.69 1.20
N ILE A 132 7.67 3.00 2.43
CA ILE A 132 6.50 3.85 2.70
C ILE A 132 6.84 5.32 2.48
N LEU A 133 7.96 5.77 3.04
CA LEU A 133 8.42 7.16 2.96
C LEU A 133 8.73 7.54 1.51
N SER A 134 9.46 6.68 0.79
CA SER A 134 9.86 6.91 -0.59
C SER A 134 8.66 7.01 -1.52
N THR A 135 7.70 6.10 -1.36
CA THR A 135 6.47 6.13 -2.17
C THR A 135 5.66 7.39 -1.90
N SER A 136 5.55 7.83 -0.63
CA SER A 136 4.84 9.07 -0.29
C SER A 136 5.54 10.30 -0.87
N LEU A 137 6.88 10.37 -0.83
CA LEU A 137 7.66 11.47 -1.40
C LEU A 137 7.51 11.53 -2.92
N VAL A 138 7.61 10.38 -3.62
CA VAL A 138 7.42 10.35 -5.08
C VAL A 138 6.00 10.69 -5.46
N CYS A 139 4.99 10.22 -4.73
CA CYS A 139 3.60 10.60 -4.99
C CYS A 139 3.42 12.13 -4.86
N LYS A 140 4.03 12.75 -3.85
CA LYS A 140 4.04 14.21 -3.67
C LYS A 140 4.65 14.94 -4.88
N GLU A 141 5.80 14.47 -5.39
CA GLU A 141 6.47 15.04 -6.56
C GLU A 141 5.66 14.86 -7.85
N ILE A 142 5.12 13.68 -8.07
CA ILE A 142 4.26 13.38 -9.24
C ILE A 142 3.04 14.28 -9.26
N VAL A 143 2.39 14.48 -8.11
CA VAL A 143 1.24 15.38 -7.99
C VAL A 143 1.64 16.86 -8.18
N ALA A 144 2.86 17.24 -7.80
CA ALA A 144 3.44 18.56 -8.07
C ALA A 144 3.87 18.74 -9.55
N GLY A 145 3.76 17.70 -10.38
CA GLY A 145 4.10 17.74 -11.81
C GLY A 145 5.58 17.49 -12.12
N THR A 146 6.38 17.08 -11.14
CA THR A 146 7.79 16.75 -11.32
C THR A 146 7.97 15.23 -11.44
N PHE A 147 8.46 14.75 -12.58
CA PHE A 147 8.68 13.34 -12.85
C PHE A 147 10.15 13.00 -12.87
N HIS A 148 10.67 12.43 -11.79
CA HIS A 148 12.03 11.92 -11.70
C HIS A 148 12.05 10.40 -11.97
N TRP A 149 12.10 10.00 -13.24
CA TRP A 149 12.04 8.61 -13.68
C TRP A 149 13.04 7.68 -12.99
N ASN A 150 14.26 8.18 -12.72
CA ASN A 150 15.30 7.40 -12.04
C ASN A 150 14.86 6.97 -10.62
N TYR A 151 14.26 7.90 -9.86
CA TYR A 151 13.77 7.60 -8.52
C TYR A 151 12.51 6.72 -8.55
N ILE A 152 11.61 6.96 -9.52
CA ILE A 152 10.41 6.14 -9.70
C ILE A 152 10.80 4.67 -9.92
N LEU A 153 11.74 4.40 -10.83
CA LEU A 153 12.24 3.05 -11.10
C LEU A 153 12.94 2.43 -9.88
N LEU A 154 13.79 3.19 -9.20
CA LEU A 154 14.51 2.70 -8.02
C LEU A 154 13.56 2.32 -6.89
N ILE A 155 12.54 3.15 -6.63
CA ILE A 155 11.54 2.90 -5.58
C ILE A 155 10.64 1.73 -5.95
N LEU A 156 10.24 1.62 -7.22
CA LEU A 156 9.43 0.52 -7.70
C LEU A 156 10.19 -0.81 -7.56
N LEU A 157 11.47 -0.85 -7.91
CA LEU A 157 12.31 -2.03 -7.74
C LEU A 157 12.50 -2.37 -6.27
N SER A 158 12.90 -1.41 -5.43
CA SER A 158 13.09 -1.65 -3.99
C SER A 158 11.81 -2.14 -3.31
N SER A 159 10.68 -1.49 -3.57
CA SER A 159 9.37 -1.88 -3.03
C SER A 159 8.92 -3.26 -3.50
N SER A 160 9.22 -3.62 -4.77
CA SER A 160 8.92 -4.95 -5.30
C SER A 160 9.76 -6.03 -4.63
N VAL A 161 11.03 -5.76 -4.33
CA VAL A 161 11.89 -6.69 -3.58
C VAL A 161 11.36 -6.90 -2.16
N TYR A 162 10.97 -5.84 -1.47
CA TYR A 162 10.36 -5.95 -0.14
C TYR A 162 9.03 -6.70 -0.17
N ALA A 163 8.19 -6.45 -1.18
CA ALA A 163 6.93 -7.16 -1.37
C ALA A 163 7.15 -8.65 -1.62
N ALA A 164 8.10 -9.02 -2.49
CA ALA A 164 8.47 -10.40 -2.76
C ALA A 164 9.02 -11.11 -1.52
N ALA A 165 9.89 -10.44 -0.75
CA ALA A 165 10.44 -10.97 0.49
C ALA A 165 9.34 -11.20 1.54
N ALA A 166 8.43 -10.24 1.72
CA ALA A 166 7.30 -10.35 2.64
C ALA A 166 6.36 -11.51 2.25
N LEU A 167 6.04 -11.64 0.97
CA LEU A 167 5.22 -12.73 0.46
C LEU A 167 5.90 -14.10 0.67
N PHE A 168 7.20 -14.19 0.38
CA PHE A 168 7.97 -15.41 0.61
C PHE A 168 7.96 -15.82 2.09
N ILE A 169 8.15 -14.87 3.00
CA ILE A 169 8.09 -15.11 4.45
C ILE A 169 6.70 -15.59 4.84
N ALA A 170 5.63 -14.92 4.37
CA ALA A 170 4.25 -15.29 4.66
C ALA A 170 3.95 -16.72 4.23
N VAL A 171 4.31 -17.10 3.00
CA VAL A 171 4.11 -18.47 2.47
C VAL A 171 4.92 -19.49 3.27
N LYS A 172 6.20 -19.21 3.55
CA LYS A 172 7.08 -20.12 4.32
C LYS A 172 6.59 -20.32 5.75
N MET A 173 6.06 -19.29 6.37
CA MET A 173 5.50 -19.38 7.72
C MET A 173 4.24 -20.24 7.76
N PHE A 174 3.39 -20.14 6.74
CA PHE A 174 2.20 -20.95 6.64
C PHE A 174 2.50 -22.45 6.42
N GLN A 175 3.64 -22.76 5.79
CA GLN A 175 4.07 -24.14 5.59
C GLN A 175 4.56 -24.81 6.88
N ARG A 176 4.89 -24.04 7.93
CA ARG A 176 5.31 -24.59 9.22
C ARG A 176 4.11 -25.11 9.99
N GLU A 177 4.10 -26.38 10.32
CA GLU A 177 3.00 -27.07 11.04
C GLU A 177 2.70 -26.48 12.42
N SER A 178 3.74 -25.90 13.09
CA SER A 178 3.62 -25.31 14.42
C SER A 178 2.67 -24.11 14.50
N VAL A 179 2.31 -23.50 13.38
CA VAL A 179 1.39 -22.33 13.32
C VAL A 179 -0.06 -22.78 13.25
N LEU A 180 -0.33 -23.98 12.69
CA LEU A 180 -1.69 -24.51 12.47
C LEU A 180 -2.25 -25.27 13.68
N PHE A 181 -1.37 -25.85 14.52
CA PHE A 181 -1.77 -26.71 15.66
C PHE A 181 -1.54 -26.04 17.02
N ARG A 182 -1.38 -24.71 17.04
CA ARG A 182 -1.23 -23.96 18.28
C ARG A 182 -2.61 -23.74 18.92
N SER A 183 -3.09 -24.77 19.62
CA SER A 183 -4.25 -24.69 20.50
C SER A 183 -3.96 -23.82 21.73
#